data_4ee088614da6fe1d61be73bae2180f81
#
_entry.id   4ee088614da6fe1d61be73bae2180f81
#
_cell.length_a   1.000
_cell.length_b   1.000
_cell.length_c   1.000
_cell.angle_alpha   90.00
_cell.angle_beta   90.00
_cell.angle_gamma   90.00
#
_symmetry.space_group_name_H-M   'P 1'
#
loop_
_entity.id
_entity.type
_entity.pdbx_description
1 polymer ?
#
loop_
_entity_poly.entity_id
_entity_poly.type
_entity_poly.pdbx_seq_one_letter_code
_entity_poly.pdbx_strand_id
1 'polypeptide(L)'
;MRFAAALLASLAAIAAVPAQAQAVVVYVEEWVEIGGQRFVEAPATRAETRAVAAYGPFRVLDGQTAALVGVTDGASPKQFAAMMRDFPQIARLEMLECPGTEDDLANLRLGRMIRAAGLATIVPAGGSVRSGGVELFLAGATREAADGAEFAVHAWEDEDGRQASDFPPSAPQNAKYLAYYREMGMSAEQARAFYSMTNATPFESARWLGGAEVRRWLGEDAKAVPAIAYLDLGPALN
;
A
#
# COMPACT_ATOMS: atom_id res chain seq x y z
N MET A 1 -27.43 51.49 -59.40
CA MET A 1 -28.00 50.71 -58.31
C MET A 1 -26.85 49.84 -57.71
N ARG A 2 -26.42 50.23 -56.52
CA ARG A 2 -25.30 49.56 -55.82
C ARG A 2 -25.91 48.79 -54.65
N PHE A 3 -25.78 47.48 -54.62
CA PHE A 3 -26.14 46.64 -53.48
C PHE A 3 -24.88 46.39 -52.65
N ALA A 4 -24.91 46.89 -51.41
CA ALA A 4 -23.90 46.60 -50.41
C ALA A 4 -24.32 45.32 -49.65
N ALA A 5 -23.47 44.27 -49.71
CA ALA A 5 -23.64 43.07 -48.91
C ALA A 5 -22.94 43.27 -47.54
N ALA A 6 -23.73 43.22 -46.47
CA ALA A 6 -23.21 43.25 -45.11
C ALA A 6 -22.85 41.81 -44.68
N LEU A 7 -21.58 41.57 -44.37
CA LEU A 7 -21.09 40.31 -43.78
C LEU A 7 -21.31 40.36 -42.27
N LEU A 8 -22.18 39.55 -41.71
CA LEU A 8 -22.34 39.31 -40.28
C LEU A 8 -21.30 38.24 -39.85
N ALA A 9 -20.32 38.66 -39.07
CA ALA A 9 -19.39 37.73 -38.41
C ALA A 9 -20.01 37.27 -37.09
N SER A 10 -20.39 36.01 -37.02
CA SER A 10 -20.85 35.37 -35.79
C SER A 10 -19.63 34.94 -34.96
N LEU A 11 -19.36 35.61 -33.82
CA LEU A 11 -18.42 35.13 -32.81
C LEU A 11 -19.09 33.98 -32.03
N ALA A 12 -18.62 32.76 -32.24
CA ALA A 12 -18.97 31.66 -31.36
C ALA A 12 -18.09 31.73 -30.11
N ALA A 13 -18.69 32.07 -28.98
CA ALA A 13 -18.05 31.96 -27.67
C ALA A 13 -17.94 30.47 -27.30
N ILE A 14 -16.71 29.94 -27.30
CA ILE A 14 -16.42 28.60 -26.76
C ILE A 14 -16.44 28.75 -25.24
N ALA A 15 -17.52 28.31 -24.61
CA ALA A 15 -17.57 28.18 -23.15
C ALA A 15 -16.65 27.00 -22.76
N ALA A 16 -15.56 27.31 -22.04
CA ALA A 16 -14.72 26.31 -21.41
C ALA A 16 -15.54 25.57 -20.34
N VAL A 17 -15.85 24.32 -20.59
CA VAL A 17 -16.47 23.46 -19.58
C VAL A 17 -15.39 23.16 -18.54
N PRO A 18 -15.62 23.43 -17.24
CA PRO A 18 -14.65 23.07 -16.22
C PRO A 18 -14.47 21.54 -16.22
N ALA A 19 -13.23 21.08 -16.26
CA ALA A 19 -12.91 19.67 -16.12
C ALA A 19 -13.43 19.21 -14.76
N GLN A 20 -14.50 18.45 -14.75
CA GLN A 20 -14.99 17.80 -13.54
C GLN A 20 -13.96 16.73 -13.16
N ALA A 21 -13.38 16.86 -11.97
CA ALA A 21 -12.57 15.83 -11.38
C ALA A 21 -13.42 14.55 -11.30
N GLN A 22 -13.09 13.53 -12.09
CA GLN A 22 -13.75 12.24 -11.99
C GLN A 22 -13.32 11.60 -10.69
N ALA A 23 -14.27 11.36 -9.79
CA ALA A 23 -14.04 10.54 -8.63
C ALA A 23 -13.77 9.11 -9.13
N VAL A 24 -12.53 8.63 -8.93
CA VAL A 24 -12.20 7.24 -9.21
C VAL A 24 -12.74 6.41 -8.05
N VAL A 25 -13.85 5.75 -8.26
CA VAL A 25 -14.37 4.75 -7.31
C VAL A 25 -13.50 3.51 -7.47
N VAL A 26 -12.63 3.26 -6.49
CA VAL A 26 -11.86 2.01 -6.45
C VAL A 26 -12.77 0.95 -5.85
N TYR A 27 -13.23 0.03 -6.68
CA TYR A 27 -13.82 -1.20 -6.19
C TYR A 27 -12.68 -2.11 -5.76
N VAL A 28 -12.54 -2.34 -4.46
CA VAL A 28 -11.74 -3.45 -3.96
C VAL A 28 -12.62 -4.69 -4.16
N GLU A 29 -12.33 -5.51 -5.16
CA GLU A 29 -12.93 -6.84 -5.24
C GLU A 29 -12.37 -7.64 -4.08
N GLU A 30 -13.22 -7.89 -3.11
CA GLU A 30 -12.92 -8.73 -1.97
C GLU A 30 -12.97 -10.19 -2.43
N TRP A 31 -11.80 -10.81 -2.58
CA TRP A 31 -11.71 -12.23 -2.84
C TRP A 31 -12.06 -12.97 -1.55
N VAL A 32 -13.33 -13.33 -1.39
CA VAL A 32 -13.76 -14.22 -0.34
C VAL A 32 -13.46 -15.65 -0.79
N GLU A 33 -12.33 -16.18 -0.37
CA GLU A 33 -12.10 -17.63 -0.43
C GLU A 33 -12.98 -18.30 0.63
N ILE A 34 -13.98 -19.06 0.19
CA ILE A 34 -14.87 -19.83 1.06
C ILE A 34 -14.06 -20.95 1.67
N GLY A 35 -13.56 -20.79 2.89
CA GLY A 35 -12.94 -21.86 3.65
C GLY A 35 -11.78 -21.48 4.58
N GLY A 36 -11.11 -20.37 4.41
CA GLY A 36 -10.01 -19.94 5.27
C GLY A 36 -10.28 -18.60 5.95
N GLN A 37 -10.00 -18.48 7.24
CA GLN A 37 -10.07 -17.21 7.96
C GLN A 37 -8.94 -16.23 7.56
N ARG A 38 -8.37 -16.40 6.36
CA ARG A 38 -7.30 -15.57 5.83
C ARG A 38 -7.74 -14.13 5.58
N PHE A 39 -9.00 -13.94 5.20
CA PHE A 39 -9.60 -12.65 4.98
C PHE A 39 -10.79 -12.49 5.93
N VAL A 40 -10.53 -12.00 7.13
CA VAL A 40 -11.61 -11.46 7.95
C VAL A 40 -12.05 -10.16 7.28
N GLU A 41 -13.34 -10.06 6.99
CA GLU A 41 -13.96 -8.82 6.53
C GLU A 41 -13.54 -7.69 7.46
N ALA A 42 -12.53 -6.90 7.06
CA ALA A 42 -12.35 -5.61 7.68
C ALA A 42 -13.59 -4.79 7.33
N PRO A 43 -14.23 -4.11 8.28
CA PRO A 43 -15.33 -3.22 7.96
C PRO A 43 -14.81 -2.27 6.89
N ALA A 44 -15.44 -2.30 5.71
CA ALA A 44 -15.04 -1.54 4.55
C ALA A 44 -15.15 -0.05 4.89
N THR A 45 -14.11 0.50 5.48
CA THR A 45 -13.86 1.93 5.45
C THR A 45 -13.47 2.21 4.00
N ARG A 46 -14.47 2.46 3.17
CA ARG A 46 -14.28 3.04 1.84
C ARG A 46 -13.64 4.41 2.06
N ALA A 47 -12.32 4.43 2.15
CA ALA A 47 -11.58 5.65 1.98
C ALA A 47 -11.73 6.01 0.50
N GLU A 48 -12.70 6.87 0.17
CA GLU A 48 -12.74 7.56 -1.11
C GLU A 48 -11.51 8.48 -1.16
N THR A 49 -10.39 7.88 -1.55
CA THR A 49 -9.13 8.60 -1.63
C THR A 49 -9.18 9.44 -2.90
N ARG A 50 -9.27 10.77 -2.78
CA ARG A 50 -9.12 11.69 -3.91
C ARG A 50 -7.67 11.66 -4.35
N ALA A 51 -7.37 10.83 -5.35
CA ALA A 51 -6.05 10.76 -5.95
C ALA A 51 -5.94 11.76 -7.10
N VAL A 52 -4.81 12.44 -7.20
CA VAL A 52 -4.47 13.30 -8.35
C VAL A 52 -3.89 12.48 -9.50
N ALA A 53 -3.35 11.28 -9.22
CA ALA A 53 -2.87 10.30 -10.20
C ALA A 53 -2.91 8.89 -9.61
N ALA A 54 -2.91 7.87 -10.49
CA ALA A 54 -2.89 6.47 -10.11
C ALA A 54 -1.89 5.67 -10.94
N TYR A 55 -1.17 4.74 -10.28
CA TYR A 55 -0.15 3.86 -10.87
C TYR A 55 -0.33 2.45 -10.30
N GLY A 56 -1.18 1.63 -10.92
CA GLY A 56 -1.55 0.34 -10.37
C GLY A 56 -2.17 0.48 -8.97
N PRO A 57 -1.63 -0.16 -7.92
CA PRO A 57 -2.16 -0.04 -6.56
C PRO A 57 -1.80 1.29 -5.87
N PHE A 58 -0.95 2.13 -6.48
CA PHE A 58 -0.55 3.41 -5.90
C PHE A 58 -1.48 4.53 -6.30
N ARG A 59 -1.78 5.42 -5.34
CA ARG A 59 -2.58 6.64 -5.50
C ARG A 59 -1.76 7.82 -5.04
N VAL A 60 -1.50 8.77 -5.92
CA VAL A 60 -0.85 10.03 -5.54
C VAL A 60 -1.91 10.93 -4.91
N LEU A 61 -1.74 11.30 -3.65
CA LEU A 61 -2.69 12.11 -2.90
C LEU A 61 -2.38 13.60 -3.06
N ASP A 62 -1.08 13.92 -3.03
CA ASP A 62 -0.53 15.26 -3.22
C ASP A 62 0.93 15.18 -3.70
N GLY A 63 1.63 16.32 -3.74
CA GLY A 63 3.02 16.37 -4.22
C GLY A 63 4.03 15.61 -3.35
N GLN A 64 3.69 15.20 -2.13
CA GLN A 64 4.60 14.57 -1.16
C GLN A 64 4.10 13.22 -0.65
N THR A 65 2.84 12.88 -0.88
CA THR A 65 2.18 11.71 -0.30
C THR A 65 1.55 10.84 -1.39
N ALA A 66 1.84 9.56 -1.35
CA ALA A 66 1.09 8.54 -2.06
C ALA A 66 0.45 7.57 -1.08
N ALA A 67 -0.62 6.90 -1.50
CA ALA A 67 -1.22 5.79 -0.78
C ALA A 67 -1.02 4.48 -1.56
N LEU A 68 -0.89 3.38 -0.83
CA LEU A 68 -0.99 2.01 -1.36
C LEU A 68 -2.38 1.47 -1.01
N VAL A 69 -3.14 1.12 -2.06
CA VAL A 69 -4.51 0.61 -1.95
C VAL A 69 -4.68 -0.54 -2.94
N GLY A 70 -4.78 -1.76 -2.43
CA GLY A 70 -4.97 -2.96 -3.24
C GLY A 70 -3.77 -3.91 -3.23
N VAL A 71 -3.95 -5.01 -3.96
CA VAL A 71 -2.96 -6.08 -4.12
C VAL A 71 -1.79 -5.60 -4.96
N THR A 72 -0.57 -6.01 -4.61
CA THR A 72 0.62 -5.83 -5.45
C THR A 72 0.88 -7.07 -6.31
N ASP A 73 1.50 -6.87 -7.47
CA ASP A 73 1.75 -7.90 -8.47
C ASP A 73 3.12 -7.73 -9.16
N GLY A 74 3.39 -8.53 -10.18
CA GLY A 74 4.61 -8.45 -10.99
C GLY A 74 4.83 -7.11 -11.70
N ALA A 75 3.78 -6.31 -11.93
CA ALA A 75 3.84 -4.99 -12.56
C ALA A 75 4.10 -3.86 -11.57
N SER A 76 3.83 -4.07 -10.29
CA SER A 76 3.89 -3.04 -9.25
C SER A 76 5.24 -2.33 -9.11
N PRO A 77 6.41 -3.00 -9.26
CA PRO A 77 7.70 -2.30 -9.27
C PRO A 77 7.84 -1.28 -10.39
N LYS A 78 7.32 -1.59 -11.59
CA LYS A 78 7.35 -0.67 -12.74
C LYS A 78 6.39 0.51 -12.54
N GLN A 79 5.23 0.24 -11.96
CA GLN A 79 4.22 1.26 -11.64
C GLN A 79 4.75 2.23 -10.58
N PHE A 80 5.40 1.70 -9.52
CA PHE A 80 6.09 2.51 -8.51
C PHE A 80 7.17 3.39 -9.12
N ALA A 81 8.03 2.83 -9.99
CA ALA A 81 9.07 3.60 -10.66
C ALA A 81 8.49 4.73 -11.53
N ALA A 82 7.37 4.49 -12.21
CA ALA A 82 6.68 5.51 -12.99
C ALA A 82 6.13 6.63 -12.09
N MET A 83 5.49 6.26 -10.98
CA MET A 83 5.01 7.23 -9.98
C MET A 83 6.15 8.11 -9.45
N MET A 84 7.26 7.52 -9.02
CA MET A 84 8.40 8.26 -8.48
C MET A 84 9.11 9.14 -9.51
N ARG A 85 9.09 8.76 -10.79
CA ARG A 85 9.61 9.59 -11.89
C ARG A 85 8.73 10.82 -12.10
N ASP A 86 7.40 10.63 -12.09
CA ASP A 86 6.44 11.68 -12.42
C ASP A 86 6.16 12.58 -11.18
N PHE A 87 6.36 12.04 -9.98
CA PHE A 87 6.18 12.74 -8.69
C PHE A 87 7.41 12.55 -7.78
N PRO A 88 8.57 13.12 -8.13
CA PRO A 88 9.84 12.88 -7.43
C PRO A 88 9.90 13.46 -6.01
N GLN A 89 8.93 14.26 -5.60
CA GLN A 89 8.84 14.84 -4.26
C GLN A 89 8.07 13.96 -3.26
N ILE A 90 7.50 12.82 -3.70
CA ILE A 90 6.84 11.90 -2.79
C ILE A 90 7.86 11.39 -1.77
N ALA A 91 7.55 11.59 -0.49
CA ALA A 91 8.36 11.19 0.65
C ALA A 91 7.60 10.25 1.60
N ARG A 92 6.28 10.12 1.44
CA ARG A 92 5.39 9.37 2.32
C ARG A 92 4.55 8.38 1.52
N LEU A 93 4.46 7.16 2.01
CA LEU A 93 3.59 6.11 1.48
C LEU A 93 2.63 5.68 2.58
N GLU A 94 1.38 6.12 2.49
CA GLU A 94 0.30 5.70 3.38
C GLU A 94 -0.23 4.34 2.91
N MET A 95 -0.23 3.36 3.79
CA MET A 95 -0.69 2.00 3.51
C MET A 95 -2.08 1.85 4.13
N LEU A 96 -3.11 2.03 3.29
CA LEU A 96 -4.50 2.14 3.74
C LEU A 96 -5.22 0.80 3.73
N GLU A 97 -5.14 0.09 2.60
CA GLU A 97 -5.73 -1.23 2.40
C GLU A 97 -4.78 -2.04 1.53
N CYS A 98 -3.98 -2.92 2.15
CA CYS A 98 -2.92 -3.68 1.49
C CYS A 98 -3.15 -5.17 1.73
N PRO A 99 -3.97 -5.86 0.91
CA PRO A 99 -4.33 -7.26 1.14
C PRO A 99 -3.17 -8.24 1.02
N GLY A 100 -2.11 -7.86 0.31
CA GLY A 100 -0.95 -8.70 0.09
C GLY A 100 -0.36 -8.58 -1.32
N THR A 101 0.23 -9.65 -1.80
CA THR A 101 0.86 -9.70 -3.13
C THR A 101 0.54 -11.00 -3.86
N GLU A 102 0.51 -10.93 -5.18
CA GLU A 102 0.44 -12.08 -6.08
C GLU A 102 1.83 -12.56 -6.53
N ASP A 103 2.89 -11.75 -6.31
CA ASP A 103 4.26 -12.07 -6.72
C ASP A 103 5.25 -11.64 -5.63
N ASP A 104 5.69 -12.60 -4.84
CA ASP A 104 6.65 -12.39 -3.75
C ASP A 104 7.97 -11.77 -4.20
N LEU A 105 8.50 -12.21 -5.35
CA LEU A 105 9.80 -11.70 -5.83
C LEU A 105 9.67 -10.24 -6.28
N ALA A 106 8.61 -9.91 -6.99
CA ALA A 106 8.30 -8.54 -7.36
C ALA A 106 8.04 -7.68 -6.12
N ASN A 107 7.35 -8.22 -5.12
CA ASN A 107 7.06 -7.52 -3.87
C ASN A 107 8.34 -7.19 -3.08
N LEU A 108 9.25 -8.16 -2.90
CA LEU A 108 10.54 -7.91 -2.24
C LEU A 108 11.40 -6.91 -3.03
N ARG A 109 11.33 -6.93 -4.38
CA ARG A 109 11.96 -5.92 -5.23
C ARG A 109 11.35 -4.54 -5.00
N LEU A 110 10.03 -4.45 -4.98
CA LEU A 110 9.31 -3.21 -4.70
C LEU A 110 9.70 -2.63 -3.34
N GLY A 111 9.78 -3.47 -2.29
CA GLY A 111 10.24 -3.04 -0.97
C GLY A 111 11.64 -2.43 -1.00
N ARG A 112 12.58 -3.05 -1.73
CA ARG A 112 13.93 -2.46 -1.92
C ARG A 112 13.88 -1.11 -2.62
N MET A 113 12.96 -0.91 -3.57
CA MET A 113 12.77 0.37 -4.25
C MET A 113 12.19 1.43 -3.31
N ILE A 114 11.22 1.08 -2.47
CA ILE A 114 10.66 1.95 -1.42
C ILE A 114 11.79 2.40 -0.46
N ARG A 115 12.61 1.44 -0.01
CA ARG A 115 13.76 1.70 0.87
C ARG A 115 14.79 2.61 0.22
N ALA A 116 15.15 2.34 -1.03
CA ALA A 116 16.12 3.13 -1.79
C ALA A 116 15.62 4.56 -2.08
N ALA A 117 14.32 4.74 -2.25
CA ALA A 117 13.68 6.05 -2.39
C ALA A 117 13.60 6.83 -1.07
N GLY A 118 13.93 6.22 0.07
CA GLY A 118 13.92 6.87 1.38
C GLY A 118 12.53 7.21 1.90
N LEU A 119 11.48 6.54 1.41
CA LEU A 119 10.11 6.86 1.81
C LEU A 119 9.83 6.48 3.27
N ALA A 120 9.01 7.29 3.94
CA ALA A 120 8.32 6.88 5.14
C ALA A 120 7.14 5.98 4.77
N THR A 121 6.97 4.85 5.45
CA THR A 121 5.76 4.01 5.35
C THR A 121 4.89 4.21 6.58
N ILE A 122 3.59 4.45 6.36
CA ILE A 122 2.67 4.88 7.41
C ILE A 122 1.40 4.03 7.31
N VAL A 123 1.04 3.37 8.41
CA VAL A 123 -0.26 2.71 8.53
C VAL A 123 -1.09 3.52 9.52
N PRO A 124 -2.07 4.30 9.03
CA PRO A 124 -2.92 5.13 9.88
C PRO A 124 -3.89 4.26 10.70
N ALA A 125 -4.58 4.87 11.65
CA ALA A 125 -5.68 4.21 12.33
C ALA A 125 -6.76 3.79 11.32
N GLY A 126 -7.18 2.52 11.37
CA GLY A 126 -8.08 1.92 10.39
C GLY A 126 -7.39 1.45 9.10
N GLY A 127 -6.07 1.66 8.96
CA GLY A 127 -5.29 1.05 7.89
C GLY A 127 -5.07 -0.43 8.14
N SER A 128 -5.14 -1.26 7.10
CA SER A 128 -5.00 -2.71 7.17
C SER A 128 -3.92 -3.20 6.21
N VAL A 129 -2.88 -3.84 6.74
CA VAL A 129 -1.72 -4.31 5.98
C VAL A 129 -1.51 -5.79 6.23
N ARG A 130 -1.63 -6.59 5.18
CA ARG A 130 -1.65 -8.05 5.30
C ARG A 130 -0.61 -8.70 4.39
N SER A 131 -0.17 -9.89 4.77
CA SER A 131 0.70 -10.75 3.95
C SER A 131 1.90 -9.97 3.39
N GLY A 132 2.16 -10.02 2.09
CA GLY A 132 3.22 -9.26 1.40
C GLY A 132 3.20 -7.74 1.60
N GLY A 133 2.08 -7.17 2.04
CA GLY A 133 2.02 -5.76 2.43
C GLY A 133 2.88 -5.45 3.65
N VAL A 134 3.07 -6.42 4.55
CA VAL A 134 3.93 -6.25 5.74
C VAL A 134 5.38 -6.04 5.34
N GLU A 135 5.88 -6.78 4.34
CA GLU A 135 7.22 -6.59 3.79
C GLU A 135 7.41 -5.17 3.24
N LEU A 136 6.37 -4.62 2.58
CA LEU A 136 6.42 -3.24 2.06
C LEU A 136 6.40 -2.21 3.19
N PHE A 137 5.66 -2.45 4.27
CA PHE A 137 5.70 -1.60 5.46
C PHE A 137 7.10 -1.58 6.08
N LEU A 138 7.74 -2.75 6.22
CA LEU A 138 9.09 -2.86 6.76
C LEU A 138 10.14 -2.12 5.92
N ALA A 139 9.85 -1.88 4.64
CA ALA A 139 10.76 -1.21 3.70
C ALA A 139 10.92 0.29 3.97
N GLY A 140 10.03 0.92 4.70
CA GLY A 140 10.14 2.34 5.01
C GLY A 140 11.47 2.73 5.64
N ALA A 141 12.05 3.85 5.21
CA ALA A 141 13.21 4.45 5.86
C ALA A 141 12.86 4.86 7.31
N THR A 142 11.66 5.38 7.50
CA THR A 142 10.96 5.46 8.77
C THR A 142 9.63 4.74 8.65
N ARG A 143 9.14 4.17 9.75
CA ARG A 143 7.91 3.38 9.80
C ARG A 143 7.02 3.94 10.90
N GLU A 144 5.76 4.15 10.58
CA GLU A 144 4.78 4.67 11.51
C GLU A 144 3.54 3.77 11.47
N ALA A 145 3.20 3.16 12.60
CA ALA A 145 1.98 2.37 12.77
C ALA A 145 1.15 2.98 13.89
N ALA A 146 -0.03 3.47 13.58
CA ALA A 146 -0.97 4.00 14.56
C ALA A 146 -1.49 2.88 15.47
N ASP A 147 -1.98 3.19 16.68
CA ASP A 147 -2.53 2.17 17.60
C ASP A 147 -3.73 1.42 17.00
N GLY A 148 -4.56 2.11 16.19
CA GLY A 148 -5.66 1.50 15.46
C GLY A 148 -5.28 0.93 14.09
N ALA A 149 -4.00 0.76 13.79
CA ALA A 149 -3.54 0.06 12.59
C ALA A 149 -3.59 -1.45 12.79
N GLU A 150 -3.94 -2.17 11.74
CA GLU A 150 -4.04 -3.63 11.73
C GLU A 150 -3.03 -4.24 10.77
N PHE A 151 -2.41 -5.34 11.22
CA PHE A 151 -1.48 -6.12 10.41
C PHE A 151 -1.88 -7.60 10.51
N ALA A 152 -1.75 -8.32 9.40
CA ALA A 152 -1.95 -9.76 9.41
C ALA A 152 -0.77 -10.47 8.76
N VAL A 153 -0.27 -11.50 9.43
CA VAL A 153 0.86 -12.30 8.96
C VAL A 153 0.51 -13.79 8.94
N HIS A 154 1.11 -14.50 8.01
CA HIS A 154 1.01 -15.95 7.85
C HIS A 154 2.24 -16.49 7.12
N ALA A 155 2.40 -17.82 7.05
CA ALA A 155 3.42 -18.47 6.24
C ALA A 155 3.20 -18.16 4.75
N TRP A 156 4.28 -17.97 3.99
CA TRP A 156 4.20 -17.98 2.54
C TRP A 156 3.92 -19.41 2.02
N GLU A 157 3.36 -19.51 0.82
CA GLU A 157 3.09 -20.76 0.13
C GLU A 157 3.56 -20.65 -1.32
N ASP A 158 4.18 -21.70 -1.85
CA ASP A 158 4.58 -21.78 -3.25
C ASP A 158 3.48 -22.41 -4.12
N GLU A 159 3.71 -22.44 -5.44
CA GLU A 159 2.76 -22.98 -6.43
C GLU A 159 2.43 -24.48 -6.21
N ASP A 160 3.27 -25.21 -5.46
CA ASP A 160 3.06 -26.61 -5.11
C ASP A 160 2.35 -26.78 -3.75
N GLY A 161 1.93 -25.68 -3.09
CA GLY A 161 1.30 -25.69 -1.78
C GLY A 161 2.28 -25.93 -0.63
N ARG A 162 3.58 -25.73 -0.85
CA ARG A 162 4.60 -25.90 0.19
C ARG A 162 4.85 -24.58 0.91
N GLN A 163 5.01 -24.66 2.23
CA GLN A 163 5.21 -23.52 3.10
C GLN A 163 6.63 -23.49 3.68
N ALA A 164 6.93 -22.46 4.46
CA ALA A 164 8.27 -22.26 5.05
C ALA A 164 8.79 -23.48 5.82
N SER A 165 7.90 -24.20 6.52
CA SER A 165 8.22 -25.40 7.30
C SER A 165 8.62 -26.60 6.46
N ASP A 166 8.26 -26.65 5.19
CA ASP A 166 8.57 -27.75 4.27
C ASP A 166 9.99 -27.66 3.72
N PHE A 167 10.71 -26.61 4.06
CA PHE A 167 12.07 -26.36 3.61
C PHE A 167 13.04 -26.21 4.78
N PRO A 168 14.30 -26.67 4.62
CA PRO A 168 15.33 -26.38 5.61
C PRO A 168 15.46 -24.86 5.85
N PRO A 169 15.81 -24.42 7.07
CA PRO A 169 15.98 -22.99 7.37
C PRO A 169 16.97 -22.25 6.45
N SER A 170 17.96 -22.98 5.92
CA SER A 170 18.98 -22.42 4.99
C SER A 170 18.56 -22.47 3.53
N ALA A 171 17.38 -23.02 3.20
CA ALA A 171 16.92 -23.09 1.82
C ALA A 171 16.73 -21.70 1.22
N PRO A 172 16.97 -21.51 -0.10
CA PRO A 172 16.79 -20.21 -0.77
C PRO A 172 15.39 -19.62 -0.59
N GLN A 173 14.36 -20.47 -0.48
CA GLN A 173 12.97 -20.08 -0.25
C GLN A 173 12.80 -19.31 1.06
N ASN A 174 13.47 -19.75 2.12
CA ASN A 174 13.48 -19.09 3.44
C ASN A 174 14.51 -17.95 3.50
N ALA A 175 15.69 -18.17 2.91
CA ALA A 175 16.81 -17.25 2.98
C ALA A 175 16.51 -15.88 2.35
N LYS A 176 15.68 -15.82 1.28
CA LYS A 176 15.29 -14.58 0.60
C LYS A 176 14.60 -13.59 1.54
N TYR A 177 13.74 -14.07 2.44
CA TYR A 177 13.03 -13.21 3.42
C TYR A 177 13.96 -12.78 4.55
N LEU A 178 14.80 -13.70 5.06
CA LEU A 178 15.77 -13.36 6.10
C LEU A 178 16.77 -12.30 5.63
N ALA A 179 17.22 -12.40 4.38
CA ALA A 179 18.08 -11.38 3.75
C ALA A 179 17.33 -10.05 3.65
N TYR A 180 16.10 -10.08 3.15
CA TYR A 180 15.26 -8.90 3.01
C TYR A 180 15.02 -8.18 4.34
N TYR A 181 14.63 -8.90 5.41
CA TYR A 181 14.41 -8.27 6.72
C TYR A 181 15.68 -7.59 7.27
N ARG A 182 16.84 -8.18 7.01
CA ARG A 182 18.13 -7.56 7.36
C ARG A 182 18.40 -6.30 6.54
N GLU A 183 18.11 -6.32 5.24
CA GLU A 183 18.19 -5.15 4.37
C GLU A 183 17.25 -4.03 4.85
N MET A 184 16.10 -4.39 5.43
CA MET A 184 15.14 -3.44 6.01
C MET A 184 15.54 -2.96 7.42
N GLY A 185 16.70 -3.37 7.92
CA GLY A 185 17.32 -2.84 9.14
C GLY A 185 17.18 -3.70 10.37
N MET A 186 16.64 -4.91 10.28
CA MET A 186 16.61 -5.85 11.40
C MET A 186 17.99 -6.47 11.66
N SER A 187 18.33 -6.70 12.94
CA SER A 187 19.46 -7.57 13.27
C SER A 187 19.21 -8.99 12.76
N ALA A 188 20.26 -9.80 12.67
CA ALA A 188 20.10 -11.20 12.25
C ALA A 188 19.21 -11.99 13.21
N GLU A 189 19.21 -11.66 14.50
CA GLU A 189 18.35 -12.29 15.50
C GLU A 189 16.90 -11.85 15.36
N GLN A 190 16.65 -10.54 15.23
CA GLN A 190 15.31 -9.99 14.98
C GLN A 190 14.71 -10.55 13.71
N ALA A 191 15.48 -10.61 12.60
CA ALA A 191 15.00 -11.14 11.33
C ALA A 191 14.55 -12.60 11.48
N ARG A 192 15.33 -13.45 12.17
CA ARG A 192 14.95 -14.83 12.43
C ARG A 192 13.71 -14.95 13.33
N ALA A 193 13.64 -14.15 14.40
CA ALA A 193 12.52 -14.18 15.32
C ALA A 193 11.22 -13.71 14.64
N PHE A 194 11.29 -12.62 13.86
CA PHE A 194 10.17 -12.11 13.09
C PHE A 194 9.71 -13.13 12.02
N TYR A 195 10.66 -13.70 11.27
CA TYR A 195 10.37 -14.73 10.28
C TYR A 195 9.70 -15.97 10.90
N SER A 196 10.19 -16.42 12.05
CA SER A 196 9.57 -17.54 12.77
C SER A 196 8.17 -17.23 13.25
N MET A 197 7.94 -16.00 13.71
CA MET A 197 6.62 -15.53 14.17
C MET A 197 5.62 -15.48 13.02
N THR A 198 5.99 -14.93 11.86
CA THR A 198 5.11 -14.84 10.68
C THR A 198 4.76 -16.22 10.15
N ASN A 199 5.75 -17.13 10.07
CA ASN A 199 5.58 -18.47 9.52
C ASN A 199 5.07 -19.51 10.53
N ALA A 200 4.81 -19.15 11.78
CA ALA A 200 4.15 -20.02 12.75
C ALA A 200 2.64 -20.15 12.50
N THR A 201 2.05 -19.28 11.71
CA THR A 201 0.65 -19.33 11.31
C THR A 201 0.58 -19.87 9.89
N PRO A 202 -0.17 -20.96 9.63
CA PRO A 202 -0.30 -21.52 8.28
C PRO A 202 -0.84 -20.53 7.27
N PHE A 203 -0.58 -20.78 5.98
CA PHE A 203 -0.98 -19.90 4.88
C PHE A 203 -2.49 -19.62 4.85
N GLU A 204 -3.32 -20.62 5.19
CA GLU A 204 -4.78 -20.52 5.19
C GLU A 204 -5.35 -19.73 6.38
N SER A 205 -4.49 -19.32 7.30
CA SER A 205 -4.84 -18.62 8.53
C SER A 205 -4.15 -17.27 8.60
N ALA A 206 -4.56 -16.41 9.50
CA ALA A 206 -3.91 -15.13 9.74
C ALA A 206 -3.70 -14.89 11.24
N ARG A 207 -2.49 -14.47 11.60
CA ARG A 207 -2.21 -13.87 12.89
C ARG A 207 -2.32 -12.37 12.79
N TRP A 208 -3.26 -11.81 13.53
CA TRP A 208 -3.47 -10.37 13.58
C TRP A 208 -2.62 -9.73 14.66
N LEU A 209 -2.03 -8.59 14.31
CA LEU A 209 -1.18 -7.77 15.17
C LEU A 209 -1.71 -6.34 15.12
N GLY A 210 -1.80 -5.68 16.28
CA GLY A 210 -2.06 -4.24 16.32
C GLY A 210 -0.78 -3.42 16.11
N GLY A 211 -0.93 -2.13 15.77
CA GLY A 211 0.20 -1.23 15.55
C GLY A 211 1.21 -1.19 16.70
N ALA A 212 0.74 -1.22 17.95
CA ALA A 212 1.61 -1.27 19.13
C ALA A 212 2.46 -2.56 19.18
N GLU A 213 1.92 -3.71 18.75
CA GLU A 213 2.67 -4.96 18.71
C GLU A 213 3.74 -4.94 17.61
N VAL A 214 3.40 -4.39 16.44
CA VAL A 214 4.37 -4.25 15.34
C VAL A 214 5.50 -3.31 15.73
N ARG A 215 5.23 -2.17 16.38
CA ARG A 215 6.28 -1.27 16.89
C ARG A 215 7.23 -1.98 17.85
N ARG A 216 6.71 -2.84 18.76
CA ARG A 216 7.57 -3.64 19.65
C ARG A 216 8.48 -4.60 18.88
N TRP A 217 7.97 -5.27 17.83
CA TRP A 217 8.78 -6.11 16.96
C TRP A 217 9.92 -5.34 16.27
N LEU A 218 9.68 -4.07 15.97
CA LEU A 218 10.67 -3.19 15.32
C LEU A 218 11.64 -2.55 16.31
N GLY A 219 11.43 -2.70 17.63
CA GLY A 219 12.20 -2.02 18.64
C GLY A 219 11.93 -0.50 18.66
N GLU A 220 10.80 -0.10 18.14
CA GLU A 220 10.36 1.29 18.06
C GLU A 220 9.37 1.54 19.22
N ASP A 221 9.86 1.96 20.37
CA ASP A 221 9.00 2.42 21.46
C ASP A 221 8.17 3.62 20.99
N ALA A 222 6.91 3.66 21.44
CA ALA A 222 5.85 4.55 21.00
C ALA A 222 6.28 6.03 20.85
N LYS A 223 6.77 6.40 19.67
CA LYS A 223 6.56 7.77 19.19
C LYS A 223 5.08 7.87 18.84
N ALA A 224 4.33 8.68 19.60
CA ALA A 224 2.95 8.95 19.30
C ALA A 224 2.85 9.39 17.83
N VAL A 225 2.30 8.52 17.00
CA VAL A 225 1.95 8.89 15.62
C VAL A 225 0.79 9.88 15.76
N PRO A 226 0.93 11.14 15.32
CA PRO A 226 -0.19 12.07 15.34
C PRO A 226 -1.36 11.42 14.64
N ALA A 227 -2.54 11.40 15.26
CA ALA A 227 -3.73 10.99 14.58
C ALA A 227 -3.87 11.88 13.34
N ILE A 228 -3.77 11.28 12.15
CA ILE A 228 -4.05 12.01 10.92
C ILE A 228 -5.53 12.32 10.98
N ALA A 229 -5.84 13.59 11.29
CA ALA A 229 -7.21 14.05 11.21
C ALA A 229 -7.61 13.98 9.74
N TYR A 230 -8.36 12.97 9.37
CA TYR A 230 -9.11 13.01 8.13
C TYR A 230 -9.97 14.26 8.22
N LEU A 231 -9.69 15.26 7.39
CA LEU A 231 -10.58 16.38 7.24
C LEU A 231 -11.91 15.82 6.75
N ASP A 232 -12.84 15.66 7.69
CA ASP A 232 -14.25 15.44 7.38
C ASP A 232 -14.71 16.71 6.64
N LEU A 233 -14.59 16.67 5.32
CA LEU A 233 -15.20 17.66 4.45
C LEU A 233 -16.68 17.33 4.46
N GLY A 234 -17.35 17.79 5.52
CA GLY A 234 -18.80 17.74 5.65
C GLY A 234 -19.49 18.11 4.35
N PRO A 235 -20.76 17.73 4.17
CA PRO A 235 -21.47 17.90 2.91
C PRO A 235 -21.39 19.35 2.45
N ALA A 236 -20.89 19.51 1.21
CA ALA A 236 -20.86 20.80 0.56
C ALA A 236 -22.26 21.43 0.67
N LEU A 237 -22.33 22.55 1.36
CA LEU A 237 -23.56 23.33 1.45
C LEU A 237 -24.03 23.67 0.05
N ASN A 238 -25.30 23.37 -0.23
CA ASN A 238 -26.05 23.69 -1.44
C ASN A 238 -25.91 25.16 -1.86
#